data_b1dd04a202b9538114ca105c83571c28
#
_entry.id   b1dd04a202b9538114ca105c83571c28
#
_cell.length_a   1.000
_cell.length_b   1.000
_cell.length_c   1.000
_cell.angle_alpha   90.00
_cell.angle_beta   90.00
_cell.angle_gamma   90.00
#
_symmetry.space_group_name_H-M   'P 1'
#
loop_
_entity.id
_entity.type
_entity.pdbx_description
1 polymer ?
#
loop_
_entity_poly.entity_id
_entity_poly.type
_entity_poly.pdbx_seq_one_letter_code
_entity_poly.pdbx_strand_id
1 'polypeptide(L)'
;MSHKELTYLSASEALGLFRSRKLSPVELLDAILQRSEDISPLINPFADCYFDEARAAARSAELEYAKPKGSPGPLLGVPLAVKDAVEITGKRSTSGSLLNREHVSQSTAPHIDRLLKAGANLFARTTCPEFCWLFTTHSKMWGVTRNPWRLDITPGGSSGGSAAALAAGATTIATGSDSTGSIRQPAAQCGVVAYQAPYGRIPMPGENSFSTFVHYGPMSRSVGDAALMANIMSGPHPLDHNSLTGTSKIPQNLPGVDNLRIAYSIDMGFHEVINDVRRETLIALDVLADAGALVEELPVDWATEPIRLAHTREEFMFAPEISTAVRDHPELVSDYATELAQTALSASADEFRLAQRVAGQVWQDHLGPMFNTFDVLITPTVSSPEVPAENWQKSALVINGKTVTDTDIAMTGLWNMFGHCPVLAIPSGMTDKGLPTSIQIIGRPYDDVTVFRVGAALERMKPWLDRTDRRPHI
;
A
#
# COMPACT_ATOMS: atom_id res chain seq x y z
N MET A 1 -13.74 -10.79 24.44
CA MET A 1 -12.45 -10.34 23.86
C MET A 1 -12.00 -9.12 24.66
N SER A 2 -10.69 -9.00 24.92
CA SER A 2 -10.14 -7.78 25.50
C SER A 2 -10.20 -6.64 24.49
N HIS A 3 -10.14 -5.39 24.95
CA HIS A 3 -10.11 -4.21 24.08
C HIS A 3 -8.98 -4.31 23.03
N LYS A 4 -7.77 -4.76 23.43
CA LYS A 4 -6.64 -4.97 22.56
C LYS A 4 -6.86 -6.08 21.51
N GLU A 5 -7.65 -7.11 21.80
CA GLU A 5 -7.98 -8.14 20.80
C GLU A 5 -8.94 -7.60 19.74
N LEU A 6 -9.93 -6.76 20.13
CA LEU A 6 -10.85 -6.13 19.20
C LEU A 6 -10.13 -5.29 18.14
N THR A 7 -9.10 -4.53 18.53
CA THR A 7 -8.38 -3.63 17.62
C THR A 7 -7.57 -4.36 16.53
N TYR A 8 -7.32 -5.66 16.69
CA TYR A 8 -6.62 -6.48 15.71
C TYR A 8 -7.51 -7.47 14.96
N LEU A 9 -8.82 -7.45 15.16
CA LEU A 9 -9.75 -8.24 14.32
C LEU A 9 -9.57 -7.87 12.85
N SER A 10 -9.56 -8.87 11.98
CA SER A 10 -9.73 -8.65 10.54
C SER A 10 -11.15 -8.14 10.25
N ALA A 11 -11.34 -7.50 9.09
CA ALA A 11 -12.68 -7.09 8.67
C ALA A 11 -13.61 -8.30 8.53
N SER A 12 -13.09 -9.40 7.99
CA SER A 12 -13.84 -10.64 7.79
C SER A 12 -14.30 -11.26 9.11
N GLU A 13 -13.43 -11.29 10.15
CA GLU A 13 -13.79 -11.74 11.50
C GLU A 13 -14.83 -10.83 12.13
N ALA A 14 -14.63 -9.51 12.10
CA ALA A 14 -15.55 -8.53 12.62
C ALA A 14 -16.95 -8.66 11.99
N LEU A 15 -17.02 -8.78 10.66
CA LEU A 15 -18.27 -9.00 9.92
C LEU A 15 -18.98 -10.30 10.33
N GLY A 16 -18.23 -11.37 10.57
CA GLY A 16 -18.76 -12.64 11.08
C GLY A 16 -19.37 -12.48 12.48
N LEU A 17 -18.69 -11.76 13.36
CA LEU A 17 -19.16 -11.45 14.71
C LEU A 17 -20.38 -10.52 14.70
N PHE A 18 -20.41 -9.50 13.82
CA PHE A 18 -21.57 -8.62 13.65
C PHE A 18 -22.82 -9.39 13.19
N ARG A 19 -22.69 -10.25 12.16
CA ARG A 19 -23.79 -11.08 11.67
C ARG A 19 -24.32 -12.05 12.73
N SER A 20 -23.42 -12.61 13.54
CA SER A 20 -23.80 -13.48 14.66
C SER A 20 -24.21 -12.73 15.92
N ARG A 21 -24.17 -11.39 15.91
CA ARG A 21 -24.48 -10.51 17.05
C ARG A 21 -23.64 -10.79 18.30
N LYS A 22 -22.41 -11.27 18.10
CA LYS A 22 -21.43 -11.49 19.18
C LYS A 22 -20.54 -10.28 19.43
N LEU A 23 -20.58 -9.31 18.53
CA LEU A 23 -19.91 -8.02 18.61
C LEU A 23 -20.79 -6.98 17.92
N SER A 24 -20.85 -5.77 18.47
CA SER A 24 -21.51 -4.63 17.84
C SER A 24 -20.50 -3.83 16.99
N PRO A 25 -20.92 -3.25 15.83
CA PRO A 25 -20.12 -2.23 15.14
C PRO A 25 -19.71 -1.05 16.03
N VAL A 26 -20.53 -0.71 17.04
CA VAL A 26 -20.22 0.35 18.02
C VAL A 26 -19.08 -0.07 18.92
N GLU A 27 -19.11 -1.28 19.47
CA GLU A 27 -18.04 -1.80 20.35
C GLU A 27 -16.69 -1.86 19.61
N LEU A 28 -16.69 -2.32 18.35
CA LEU A 28 -15.46 -2.34 17.55
C LEU A 28 -14.95 -0.92 17.27
N LEU A 29 -15.85 -0.02 16.86
CA LEU A 29 -15.47 1.37 16.58
C LEU A 29 -14.89 2.04 17.83
N ASP A 30 -15.55 1.93 18.98
CA ASP A 30 -15.08 2.55 20.22
C ASP A 30 -13.68 2.02 20.61
N ALA A 31 -13.42 0.72 20.40
CA ALA A 31 -12.11 0.15 20.61
C ALA A 31 -11.06 0.77 19.65
N ILE A 32 -11.39 0.93 18.38
CA ILE A 32 -10.52 1.56 17.36
C ILE A 32 -10.29 3.04 17.68
N LEU A 33 -11.33 3.79 18.06
CA LEU A 33 -11.18 5.22 18.39
C LEU A 33 -10.31 5.42 19.62
N GLN A 34 -10.51 4.65 20.68
CA GLN A 34 -9.67 4.71 21.87
C GLN A 34 -8.20 4.40 21.52
N ARG A 35 -7.97 3.34 20.75
CA ARG A 35 -6.62 3.01 20.29
C ARG A 35 -6.01 4.12 19.46
N SER A 36 -6.80 4.76 18.58
CA SER A 36 -6.35 5.89 17.75
C SER A 36 -5.93 7.09 18.62
N GLU A 37 -6.68 7.41 19.67
CA GLU A 37 -6.34 8.47 20.61
C GLU A 37 -5.06 8.14 21.40
N ASP A 38 -4.90 6.89 21.85
CA ASP A 38 -3.72 6.44 22.62
C ASP A 38 -2.42 6.54 21.83
N ILE A 39 -2.45 6.17 20.52
CA ILE A 39 -1.23 6.06 19.71
C ILE A 39 -0.91 7.32 18.89
N SER A 40 -1.89 8.19 18.65
CA SER A 40 -1.67 9.40 17.83
C SER A 40 -0.55 10.30 18.34
N PRO A 41 -0.37 10.54 19.66
CA PRO A 41 0.75 11.32 20.16
C PRO A 41 2.12 10.67 19.93
N LEU A 42 2.17 9.36 19.72
CA LEU A 42 3.40 8.59 19.55
C LEU A 42 3.80 8.47 18.08
N ILE A 43 2.84 8.16 17.19
CA ILE A 43 3.15 7.81 15.80
C ILE A 43 2.53 8.73 14.76
N ASN A 44 1.59 9.61 15.14
CA ASN A 44 0.97 10.63 14.27
C ASN A 44 0.47 10.07 12.91
N PRO A 45 -0.45 9.08 12.88
CA PRO A 45 -0.86 8.44 11.62
C PRO A 45 -2.05 9.12 10.95
N PHE A 46 -2.76 10.04 11.65
CA PHE A 46 -4.00 10.64 11.17
C PHE A 46 -3.85 12.13 10.84
N ALA A 47 -4.42 12.52 9.71
CA ALA A 47 -4.54 13.91 9.25
C ALA A 47 -5.81 14.56 9.82
N ASP A 48 -6.97 13.96 9.55
CA ASP A 48 -8.27 14.38 10.06
C ASP A 48 -9.04 13.22 10.65
N CYS A 49 -9.84 13.48 11.68
CA CYS A 49 -10.69 12.49 12.34
C CYS A 49 -12.14 12.93 12.37
N TYR A 50 -13.07 11.98 12.13
CA TYR A 50 -14.53 12.19 12.02
C TYR A 50 -15.28 11.32 13.02
N PHE A 51 -14.85 11.32 14.30
CA PHE A 51 -15.30 10.38 15.33
C PHE A 51 -16.80 10.42 15.60
N ASP A 52 -17.41 11.61 15.63
CA ASP A 52 -18.85 11.72 15.89
C ASP A 52 -19.69 11.19 14.73
N GLU A 53 -19.30 11.48 13.50
CA GLU A 53 -19.94 10.93 12.30
C GLU A 53 -19.80 9.40 12.26
N ALA A 54 -18.60 8.89 12.58
CA ALA A 54 -18.34 7.47 12.63
C ALA A 54 -19.16 6.75 13.71
N ARG A 55 -19.32 7.35 14.90
CA ARG A 55 -20.20 6.79 15.95
C ARG A 55 -21.66 6.75 15.52
N ALA A 56 -22.13 7.79 14.81
CA ALA A 56 -23.48 7.80 14.26
C ALA A 56 -23.68 6.68 13.21
N ALA A 57 -22.71 6.50 12.32
CA ALA A 57 -22.71 5.43 11.31
C ALA A 57 -22.67 4.03 11.95
N ALA A 58 -21.85 3.83 13.00
CA ALA A 58 -21.77 2.56 13.73
C ALA A 58 -23.10 2.17 14.40
N ARG A 59 -23.78 3.15 15.05
CA ARG A 59 -25.11 2.93 15.60
C ARG A 59 -26.14 2.55 14.54
N SER A 60 -26.08 3.18 13.36
CA SER A 60 -26.95 2.83 12.24
C SER A 60 -26.67 1.41 11.71
N ALA A 61 -25.41 1.02 11.65
CA ALA A 61 -24.98 -0.33 11.27
C ALA A 61 -25.48 -1.38 12.29
N GLU A 62 -25.37 -1.12 13.59
CA GLU A 62 -25.87 -1.98 14.66
C GLU A 62 -27.37 -2.24 14.52
N LEU A 63 -28.16 -1.19 14.26
CA LEU A 63 -29.59 -1.30 14.03
C LEU A 63 -29.91 -2.17 12.79
N GLU A 64 -29.10 -2.09 11.73
CA GLU A 64 -29.30 -2.92 10.54
C GLU A 64 -29.04 -4.40 10.83
N TYR A 65 -27.98 -4.74 11.59
CA TYR A 65 -27.71 -6.11 12.03
C TYR A 65 -28.77 -6.65 13.00
N ALA A 66 -29.48 -5.77 13.74
CA ALA A 66 -30.56 -6.16 14.62
C ALA A 66 -31.85 -6.57 13.89
N LYS A 67 -32.05 -6.14 12.63
CA LYS A 67 -33.25 -6.47 11.85
C LYS A 67 -33.36 -7.98 11.57
N PRO A 68 -34.53 -8.61 11.73
CA PRO A 68 -34.71 -10.05 11.48
C PRO A 68 -34.44 -10.46 10.02
N LYS A 69 -34.67 -9.54 9.06
CA LYS A 69 -34.44 -9.74 7.60
C LYS A 69 -33.51 -8.67 7.04
N GLY A 70 -32.57 -8.19 7.85
CA GLY A 70 -31.56 -7.22 7.40
C GLY A 70 -30.69 -7.80 6.29
N SER A 71 -30.27 -6.95 5.36
CA SER A 71 -29.31 -7.30 4.30
C SER A 71 -28.10 -6.36 4.42
N PRO A 72 -27.25 -6.58 5.45
CA PRO A 72 -26.11 -5.72 5.67
C PRO A 72 -25.14 -5.75 4.47
N GLY A 73 -24.67 -4.57 4.07
CA GLY A 73 -23.63 -4.44 3.06
C GLY A 73 -22.35 -5.21 3.41
N PRO A 74 -21.53 -5.54 2.42
CA PRO A 74 -20.37 -6.42 2.61
C PRO A 74 -19.29 -5.87 3.56
N LEU A 75 -19.29 -4.55 3.84
CA LEU A 75 -18.40 -3.88 4.82
C LEU A 75 -19.15 -3.10 5.89
N LEU A 76 -20.45 -3.36 6.08
CA LEU A 76 -21.27 -2.55 6.97
C LEU A 76 -20.69 -2.48 8.39
N GLY A 77 -20.35 -1.25 8.83
CA GLY A 77 -19.83 -0.95 10.15
C GLY A 77 -18.34 -1.21 10.36
N VAL A 78 -17.60 -1.65 9.32
CA VAL A 78 -16.13 -1.86 9.41
C VAL A 78 -15.41 -0.50 9.40
N PRO A 79 -14.57 -0.17 10.41
CA PRO A 79 -13.81 1.07 10.45
C PRO A 79 -12.82 1.19 9.29
N LEU A 80 -12.89 2.31 8.56
CA LEU A 80 -12.08 2.63 7.38
C LEU A 80 -11.29 3.92 7.60
N ALA A 81 -10.00 3.89 7.33
CA ALA A 81 -9.15 5.07 7.19
C ALA A 81 -8.72 5.26 5.73
N VAL A 82 -8.73 6.51 5.25
CA VAL A 82 -8.45 6.83 3.83
C VAL A 82 -7.29 7.82 3.75
N LYS A 83 -6.32 7.54 2.89
CA LYS A 83 -5.18 8.45 2.64
C LYS A 83 -5.63 9.87 2.30
N ASP A 84 -4.96 10.87 2.87
CA ASP A 84 -5.32 12.30 2.75
C ASP A 84 -5.22 12.85 1.30
N ALA A 85 -4.56 12.17 0.40
CA ALA A 85 -4.47 12.53 -1.02
C ALA A 85 -5.68 12.09 -1.87
N VAL A 86 -6.69 11.41 -1.28
CA VAL A 86 -7.82 10.86 -2.03
C VAL A 86 -9.08 11.69 -1.78
N GLU A 87 -9.75 12.13 -2.85
CA GLU A 87 -10.93 12.99 -2.79
C GLU A 87 -12.14 12.29 -2.14
N ILE A 88 -12.79 12.97 -1.19
CA ILE A 88 -14.06 12.56 -0.56
C ILE A 88 -14.93 13.78 -0.38
N THR A 89 -16.10 13.82 -1.00
CA THR A 89 -17.05 14.95 -0.95
C THR A 89 -17.26 15.47 0.47
N GLY A 90 -17.08 16.76 0.65
CA GLY A 90 -17.27 17.47 1.92
C GLY A 90 -16.17 17.22 2.96
N LYS A 91 -15.09 16.51 2.61
CA LYS A 91 -13.90 16.30 3.47
C LYS A 91 -12.68 17.01 2.89
N ARG A 92 -11.77 17.43 3.75
CA ARG A 92 -10.48 17.96 3.30
C ARG A 92 -9.66 16.89 2.60
N SER A 93 -8.91 17.29 1.57
CA SER A 93 -7.93 16.47 0.87
C SER A 93 -6.69 17.31 0.61
N THR A 94 -5.71 17.22 1.49
CA THR A 94 -4.58 18.16 1.50
C THR A 94 -3.36 17.68 0.73
N SER A 95 -3.28 16.36 0.44
CA SER A 95 -2.06 15.73 -0.10
C SER A 95 -0.81 16.09 0.71
N GLY A 96 -0.95 16.27 2.03
CA GLY A 96 0.13 16.68 2.93
C GLY A 96 0.66 18.11 2.72
N SER A 97 0.05 18.93 1.87
CA SER A 97 0.54 20.27 1.52
C SER A 97 -0.23 21.36 2.24
N LEU A 98 0.51 22.39 2.72
CA LEU A 98 -0.08 23.61 3.25
C LEU A 98 -0.85 24.41 2.19
N LEU A 99 -0.54 24.25 0.90
CA LEU A 99 -1.28 24.87 -0.20
C LEU A 99 -2.73 24.41 -0.23
N ASN A 100 -2.97 23.14 0.09
CA ASN A 100 -4.28 22.51 0.05
C ASN A 100 -4.97 22.46 1.44
N ARG A 101 -4.46 23.15 2.45
CA ARG A 101 -4.95 23.07 3.83
C ARG A 101 -6.44 23.34 4.00
N GLU A 102 -7.03 24.16 3.11
CA GLU A 102 -8.45 24.53 3.12
C GLU A 102 -9.22 23.85 1.97
N HIS A 103 -8.56 23.00 1.15
CA HIS A 103 -9.22 22.33 0.03
C HIS A 103 -10.23 21.30 0.53
N VAL A 104 -11.50 21.54 0.23
CA VAL A 104 -12.60 20.62 0.52
C VAL A 104 -13.07 19.99 -0.79
N SER A 105 -13.01 18.67 -0.86
CA SER A 105 -13.33 17.89 -2.04
C SER A 105 -14.80 18.05 -2.47
N GLN A 106 -15.03 18.26 -3.76
CA GLN A 106 -16.37 18.37 -4.35
C GLN A 106 -16.87 17.04 -4.93
N SER A 107 -16.03 16.05 -5.02
CA SER A 107 -16.33 14.71 -5.53
C SER A 107 -15.73 13.62 -4.63
N THR A 108 -16.21 12.39 -4.79
CA THR A 108 -15.63 11.23 -4.12
C THR A 108 -15.00 10.32 -5.17
N ALA A 109 -13.76 9.92 -4.94
CA ALA A 109 -13.05 8.99 -5.81
C ALA A 109 -13.84 7.67 -5.94
N PRO A 110 -13.99 7.10 -7.16
CA PRO A 110 -14.88 5.96 -7.43
C PRO A 110 -14.67 4.76 -6.52
N HIS A 111 -13.43 4.43 -6.21
CA HIS A 111 -13.08 3.30 -5.35
C HIS A 111 -13.47 3.53 -3.89
N ILE A 112 -13.42 4.79 -3.40
CA ILE A 112 -13.87 5.14 -2.06
C ILE A 112 -15.40 5.16 -2.00
N ASP A 113 -16.07 5.73 -3.00
CA ASP A 113 -17.53 5.72 -3.09
C ASP A 113 -18.09 4.29 -3.01
N ARG A 114 -17.42 3.32 -3.65
CA ARG A 114 -17.79 1.90 -3.57
C ARG A 114 -17.61 1.31 -2.17
N LEU A 115 -16.51 1.62 -1.47
CA LEU A 115 -16.28 1.17 -0.10
C LEU A 115 -17.33 1.75 0.85
N LEU A 116 -17.66 3.04 0.70
CA LEU A 116 -18.69 3.70 1.51
C LEU A 116 -20.09 3.12 1.22
N LYS A 117 -20.44 2.89 -0.03
CA LYS A 117 -21.68 2.22 -0.44
C LYS A 117 -21.77 0.77 0.03
N ALA A 118 -20.62 0.09 0.15
CA ALA A 118 -20.52 -1.23 0.78
C ALA A 118 -20.75 -1.22 2.31
N GLY A 119 -20.80 -0.02 2.91
CA GLY A 119 -21.08 0.20 4.33
C GLY A 119 -19.83 0.39 5.20
N ALA A 120 -18.65 0.56 4.61
CA ALA A 120 -17.44 0.89 5.36
C ALA A 120 -17.62 2.21 6.13
N ASN A 121 -17.18 2.25 7.38
CA ASN A 121 -17.36 3.37 8.29
C ASN A 121 -16.11 4.26 8.28
N LEU A 122 -16.13 5.34 7.49
CA LEU A 122 -15.04 6.32 7.43
C LEU A 122 -14.93 7.06 8.76
N PHE A 123 -13.80 6.94 9.44
CA PHE A 123 -13.57 7.64 10.70
C PHE A 123 -12.36 8.58 10.67
N ALA A 124 -11.41 8.40 9.72
CA ALA A 124 -10.21 9.22 9.65
C ALA A 124 -9.62 9.31 8.25
N ARG A 125 -8.82 10.39 8.06
CA ARG A 125 -7.85 10.54 6.98
C ARG A 125 -6.47 10.19 7.53
N THR A 126 -5.64 9.53 6.73
CA THR A 126 -4.28 9.17 7.14
C THR A 126 -3.24 10.08 6.51
N THR A 127 -2.17 10.37 7.26
CA THR A 127 -1.07 11.21 6.81
C THR A 127 -0.35 10.66 5.59
N CYS A 128 0.17 11.57 4.78
CA CYS A 128 1.09 11.32 3.68
C CYS A 128 2.12 12.46 3.60
N PRO A 129 3.27 12.27 2.93
CA PRO A 129 4.16 13.37 2.60
C PRO A 129 3.52 14.31 1.59
N GLU A 130 4.04 15.52 1.48
CA GLU A 130 3.54 16.52 0.55
C GLU A 130 3.56 16.00 -0.90
N PHE A 131 2.43 16.16 -1.59
CA PHE A 131 2.16 15.67 -2.94
C PHE A 131 2.37 14.16 -3.13
N CYS A 132 2.49 13.40 -2.04
CA CYS A 132 2.81 11.96 -2.05
C CYS A 132 4.20 11.62 -2.64
N TRP A 133 5.15 12.54 -2.63
CA TRP A 133 6.42 12.46 -3.34
C TRP A 133 7.62 11.96 -2.52
N LEU A 134 7.38 11.22 -1.45
CA LEU A 134 8.45 10.60 -0.69
C LEU A 134 8.13 9.16 -0.28
N PHE A 135 9.19 8.39 -0.09
CA PHE A 135 9.16 7.07 0.56
C PHE A 135 9.22 7.13 2.09
N THR A 136 9.22 8.33 2.67
CA THR A 136 9.04 8.60 4.09
C THR A 136 7.79 9.45 4.29
N THR A 137 7.14 9.36 5.46
CA THR A 137 5.91 10.11 5.70
C THR A 137 6.13 11.25 6.68
N HIS A 138 6.37 12.43 6.12
CA HIS A 138 6.40 13.69 6.86
C HIS A 138 6.02 14.86 5.93
N SER A 139 5.45 15.91 6.49
CA SER A 139 5.11 17.13 5.76
C SER A 139 5.10 18.35 6.67
N LYS A 140 5.17 19.56 6.09
CA LYS A 140 4.93 20.81 6.85
C LYS A 140 3.51 20.83 7.43
N MET A 141 2.54 20.20 6.76
CA MET A 141 1.13 20.20 7.16
C MET A 141 0.87 19.30 8.38
N TRP A 142 1.39 18.08 8.39
CA TRP A 142 1.05 17.05 9.36
C TRP A 142 2.19 16.67 10.30
N GLY A 143 3.41 17.13 10.05
CA GLY A 143 4.59 16.71 10.80
C GLY A 143 5.07 15.31 10.40
N VAL A 144 5.78 14.63 11.30
CA VAL A 144 6.40 13.33 11.08
C VAL A 144 5.49 12.20 11.55
N THR A 145 5.25 11.22 10.68
CA THR A 145 4.62 9.94 11.05
C THR A 145 5.71 8.93 11.36
N ARG A 146 5.53 8.16 12.43
CA ARG A 146 6.53 7.22 12.95
C ARG A 146 6.07 5.78 12.80
N ASN A 147 7.03 4.87 12.67
CA ASN A 147 6.75 3.44 12.59
C ASN A 147 6.37 2.89 13.97
N PRO A 148 5.23 2.18 14.10
CA PRO A 148 4.80 1.65 15.40
C PRO A 148 5.70 0.55 15.97
N TRP A 149 6.56 -0.06 15.14
CA TRP A 149 7.54 -1.04 15.62
C TRP A 149 8.77 -0.38 16.25
N ARG A 150 9.15 0.80 15.75
CA ARG A 150 10.28 1.57 16.26
C ARG A 150 10.13 3.04 15.88
N LEU A 151 9.99 3.91 16.88
CA LEU A 151 9.58 5.31 16.69
C LEU A 151 10.62 6.21 16.00
N ASP A 152 11.88 5.81 15.94
CA ASP A 152 12.95 6.52 15.21
C ASP A 152 12.98 6.19 13.70
N ILE A 153 12.18 5.22 13.26
CA ILE A 153 12.10 4.75 11.88
C ILE A 153 10.80 5.26 11.21
N THR A 154 10.87 5.50 9.89
CA THR A 154 9.70 5.84 9.09
C THR A 154 8.76 4.66 8.94
N PRO A 155 7.43 4.86 8.85
CA PRO A 155 6.50 3.81 8.44
C PRO A 155 6.55 3.53 6.93
N GLY A 156 7.47 4.17 6.19
CA GLY A 156 7.47 4.23 4.74
C GLY A 156 6.58 5.35 4.20
N GLY A 157 6.43 5.39 2.89
CA GLY A 157 5.63 6.40 2.19
C GLY A 157 5.31 6.00 0.74
N SER A 158 4.36 6.69 0.18
CA SER A 158 3.65 7.86 0.70
C SER A 158 2.38 7.50 1.51
N SER A 159 1.90 6.24 1.58
CA SER A 159 0.73 5.84 2.38
C SER A 159 1.14 5.39 3.79
N GLY A 160 2.14 6.05 4.40
CA GLY A 160 2.71 5.63 5.69
C GLY A 160 1.74 5.76 6.85
N GLY A 161 0.88 6.79 6.89
CA GLY A 161 -0.17 6.90 7.90
C GLY A 161 -1.15 5.72 7.89
N SER A 162 -1.53 5.24 6.69
CA SER A 162 -2.39 4.06 6.53
C SER A 162 -1.73 2.79 7.06
N ALA A 163 -0.46 2.57 6.70
CA ALA A 163 0.30 1.40 7.15
C ALA A 163 0.54 1.43 8.68
N ALA A 164 0.94 2.57 9.22
CA ALA A 164 1.18 2.76 10.64
C ALA A 164 -0.09 2.54 11.47
N ALA A 165 -1.24 3.09 11.03
CA ALA A 165 -2.54 2.90 11.70
C ALA A 165 -2.96 1.43 11.70
N LEU A 166 -2.80 0.71 10.59
CA LEU A 166 -3.11 -0.73 10.49
C LEU A 166 -2.23 -1.55 11.43
N ALA A 167 -0.91 -1.34 11.39
CA ALA A 167 0.04 -2.10 12.22
C ALA A 167 -0.16 -1.84 13.71
N ALA A 168 -0.53 -0.61 14.08
CA ALA A 168 -0.82 -0.23 15.47
C ALA A 168 -2.19 -0.72 15.97
N GLY A 169 -3.03 -1.32 15.11
CA GLY A 169 -4.40 -1.68 15.47
C GLY A 169 -5.35 -0.48 15.59
N ALA A 170 -5.04 0.65 14.99
CA ALA A 170 -5.84 1.88 15.05
C ALA A 170 -6.79 2.06 13.85
N THR A 171 -6.88 1.08 12.99
CA THR A 171 -7.93 0.94 11.96
C THR A 171 -8.09 -0.52 11.58
N THR A 172 -9.23 -0.90 11.07
CA THR A 172 -9.45 -2.28 10.58
C THR A 172 -9.00 -2.43 9.14
N ILE A 173 -9.35 -1.49 8.28
CA ILE A 173 -8.96 -1.43 6.87
C ILE A 173 -8.53 0.00 6.50
N ALA A 174 -7.69 0.11 5.47
CA ALA A 174 -7.24 1.40 4.95
C ALA A 174 -7.06 1.37 3.43
N THR A 175 -6.88 2.54 2.82
CA THR A 175 -6.55 2.68 1.40
C THR A 175 -5.27 3.48 1.21
N GLY A 176 -4.63 3.28 0.06
CA GLY A 176 -3.46 4.03 -0.37
C GLY A 176 -3.45 4.31 -1.87
N SER A 177 -2.45 5.05 -2.31
CA SER A 177 -2.08 5.25 -3.72
C SER A 177 -0.63 4.85 -3.94
N ASP A 178 -0.28 4.40 -5.13
CA ASP A 178 1.03 3.82 -5.47
C ASP A 178 1.43 4.24 -6.89
N SER A 179 2.49 5.03 -7.01
CA SER A 179 3.08 5.41 -8.30
C SER A 179 4.47 4.81 -8.52
N THR A 180 5.19 4.51 -7.42
CA THR A 180 6.50 3.83 -7.44
C THR A 180 6.69 2.86 -6.27
N GLY A 181 5.59 2.53 -5.55
CA GLY A 181 5.62 1.66 -4.38
C GLY A 181 4.87 2.20 -3.16
N SER A 182 4.16 3.30 -3.29
CA SER A 182 3.61 4.04 -2.15
C SER A 182 2.45 3.36 -1.38
N ILE A 183 1.94 2.21 -1.83
CA ILE A 183 1.12 1.28 -1.03
C ILE A 183 1.99 0.17 -0.45
N ARG A 184 2.84 -0.43 -1.29
CA ARG A 184 3.59 -1.66 -1.00
C ARG A 184 4.76 -1.41 -0.05
N GLN A 185 5.51 -0.33 -0.27
CA GLN A 185 6.66 0.00 0.57
C GLN A 185 6.25 0.29 2.03
N PRO A 186 5.27 1.17 2.32
CA PRO A 186 4.86 1.37 3.71
C PRO A 186 4.23 0.11 4.32
N ALA A 187 3.55 -0.72 3.53
CA ALA A 187 3.08 -2.02 4.00
C ALA A 187 4.24 -2.93 4.41
N ALA A 188 5.32 -2.96 3.63
CA ALA A 188 6.53 -3.71 3.95
C ALA A 188 7.17 -3.25 5.27
N GLN A 189 7.33 -1.94 5.46
CA GLN A 189 7.97 -1.37 6.64
C GLN A 189 7.12 -1.47 7.91
N CYS A 190 5.80 -1.59 7.77
CA CYS A 190 4.89 -1.74 8.90
C CYS A 190 4.40 -3.19 9.13
N GLY A 191 4.74 -4.13 8.26
CA GLY A 191 4.33 -5.54 8.40
C GLY A 191 2.83 -5.75 8.16
N VAL A 192 2.26 -5.12 7.14
CA VAL A 192 0.86 -5.26 6.73
C VAL A 192 0.76 -5.70 5.26
N VAL A 193 -0.44 -6.02 4.81
CA VAL A 193 -0.73 -6.44 3.44
C VAL A 193 -1.11 -5.23 2.59
N ALA A 194 -0.62 -5.18 1.36
CA ALA A 194 -0.97 -4.15 0.39
C ALA A 194 -1.07 -4.72 -1.02
N TYR A 195 -2.03 -4.22 -1.77
CA TYR A 195 -2.26 -4.68 -3.13
C TYR A 195 -2.24 -3.54 -4.14
N GLN A 196 -1.28 -3.59 -5.07
CA GLN A 196 -1.27 -2.80 -6.30
C GLN A 196 -2.09 -3.54 -7.35
N ALA A 197 -3.31 -3.08 -7.59
CA ALA A 197 -4.16 -3.65 -8.63
C ALA A 197 -3.62 -3.30 -10.03
N PRO A 198 -3.81 -4.16 -11.05
CA PRO A 198 -3.45 -3.83 -12.42
C PRO A 198 -4.13 -2.54 -12.90
N TYR A 199 -3.45 -1.78 -13.77
CA TYR A 199 -3.98 -0.57 -14.37
C TYR A 199 -5.39 -0.79 -14.96
N GLY A 200 -6.31 0.11 -14.63
CA GLY A 200 -7.72 0.04 -15.02
C GLY A 200 -8.59 -0.93 -14.19
N ARG A 201 -8.02 -1.72 -13.28
CA ARG A 201 -8.79 -2.62 -12.41
C ARG A 201 -9.59 -1.87 -11.36
N ILE A 202 -8.94 -0.91 -10.70
CA ILE A 202 -9.56 0.03 -9.76
C ILE A 202 -9.64 1.39 -10.46
N PRO A 203 -10.85 1.94 -10.67
CA PRO A 203 -11.01 3.14 -11.48
C PRO A 203 -10.42 4.38 -10.81
N MET A 204 -9.81 5.22 -11.64
CA MET A 204 -9.18 6.48 -11.26
C MET A 204 -9.79 7.64 -12.05
N PRO A 205 -10.27 8.71 -11.42
CA PRO A 205 -10.76 9.88 -12.14
C PRO A 205 -9.63 10.82 -12.55
N GLY A 206 -9.93 11.70 -13.52
CA GLY A 206 -9.05 12.79 -13.93
C GLY A 206 -7.79 12.35 -14.65
N GLU A 207 -6.73 13.15 -14.52
CA GLU A 207 -5.45 12.93 -15.24
C GLU A 207 -4.75 11.64 -14.85
N ASN A 208 -4.90 11.19 -13.60
CA ASN A 208 -4.32 9.94 -13.12
C ASN A 208 -4.78 8.73 -13.96
N SER A 209 -5.96 8.77 -14.57
CA SER A 209 -6.45 7.70 -15.45
C SER A 209 -5.62 7.53 -16.73
N PHE A 210 -4.79 8.49 -17.09
CA PHE A 210 -3.86 8.41 -18.22
C PHE A 210 -2.46 7.90 -17.86
N SER A 211 -2.17 7.76 -16.58
CA SER A 211 -0.88 7.23 -16.10
C SER A 211 -0.98 5.75 -15.75
N THR A 212 -0.25 4.91 -16.48
CA THR A 212 -0.13 3.47 -16.15
C THR A 212 0.69 3.21 -14.89
N PHE A 213 1.31 4.24 -14.30
CA PHE A 213 2.10 4.15 -13.08
C PHE A 213 1.27 4.33 -11.81
N VAL A 214 0.18 5.10 -11.90
CA VAL A 214 -0.64 5.41 -10.73
C VAL A 214 -1.65 4.29 -10.47
N HIS A 215 -1.72 3.86 -9.23
CA HIS A 215 -2.65 2.85 -8.76
C HIS A 215 -3.28 3.27 -7.44
N TYR A 216 -4.54 2.93 -7.23
CA TYR A 216 -5.15 2.91 -5.91
C TYR A 216 -5.34 1.48 -5.45
N GLY A 217 -5.26 1.25 -4.15
CA GLY A 217 -5.41 -0.11 -3.66
C GLY A 217 -5.73 -0.22 -2.17
N PRO A 218 -6.18 -1.43 -1.77
CA PRO A 218 -6.44 -1.75 -0.38
C PRO A 218 -5.14 -1.95 0.39
N MET A 219 -5.21 -1.59 1.68
CA MET A 219 -4.24 -1.94 2.71
C MET A 219 -4.98 -2.57 3.89
N SER A 220 -4.46 -3.67 4.42
CA SER A 220 -5.10 -4.44 5.49
C SER A 220 -4.09 -5.26 6.28
N ARG A 221 -4.53 -5.94 7.34
CA ARG A 221 -3.67 -6.87 8.08
C ARG A 221 -3.67 -8.29 7.52
N SER A 222 -4.65 -8.63 6.67
CA SER A 222 -4.78 -9.96 6.10
C SER A 222 -4.97 -9.95 4.58
N VAL A 223 -4.53 -11.01 3.93
CA VAL A 223 -4.73 -11.22 2.47
C VAL A 223 -6.22 -11.30 2.14
N GLY A 224 -7.03 -11.91 3.01
CA GLY A 224 -8.48 -12.02 2.82
C GLY A 224 -9.20 -10.68 2.81
N ASP A 225 -8.83 -9.75 3.71
CA ASP A 225 -9.43 -8.42 3.75
C ASP A 225 -8.97 -7.55 2.54
N ALA A 226 -7.70 -7.68 2.12
CA ALA A 226 -7.22 -7.05 0.90
C ALA A 226 -8.01 -7.52 -0.33
N ALA A 227 -8.29 -8.82 -0.43
CA ALA A 227 -9.12 -9.40 -1.51
C ALA A 227 -10.57 -8.89 -1.47
N LEU A 228 -11.18 -8.83 -0.27
CA LEU A 228 -12.52 -8.30 -0.07
C LEU A 228 -12.62 -6.85 -0.55
N MET A 229 -11.69 -6.00 -0.10
CA MET A 229 -11.63 -4.60 -0.51
C MET A 229 -11.37 -4.45 -2.01
N ALA A 230 -10.40 -5.19 -2.58
CA ALA A 230 -10.08 -5.17 -3.99
C ALA A 230 -11.31 -5.51 -4.85
N ASN A 231 -12.07 -6.53 -4.48
CA ASN A 231 -13.30 -6.91 -5.16
C ASN A 231 -14.38 -5.82 -5.15
N ILE A 232 -14.47 -5.05 -4.05
CA ILE A 232 -15.44 -3.95 -3.91
C ILE A 232 -14.97 -2.72 -4.69
N MET A 233 -13.68 -2.40 -4.65
CA MET A 233 -13.09 -1.23 -5.30
C MET A 233 -13.07 -1.36 -6.83
N SER A 234 -12.98 -2.59 -7.37
CA SER A 234 -12.78 -2.91 -8.78
C SER A 234 -14.04 -2.74 -9.65
N GLY A 235 -13.81 -2.61 -10.97
CA GLY A 235 -14.85 -2.62 -12.01
C GLY A 235 -14.99 -1.31 -12.74
N PRO A 236 -15.74 -1.28 -13.88
CA PRO A 236 -15.83 -0.12 -14.76
C PRO A 236 -16.48 1.08 -14.08
N HIS A 237 -16.03 2.29 -14.45
CA HIS A 237 -16.60 3.54 -13.96
C HIS A 237 -16.60 4.62 -15.05
N PRO A 238 -17.70 5.38 -15.26
CA PRO A 238 -17.80 6.36 -16.34
C PRO A 238 -16.81 7.53 -16.25
N LEU A 239 -16.25 7.81 -15.08
CA LEU A 239 -15.22 8.85 -14.90
C LEU A 239 -13.79 8.36 -15.25
N ASP A 240 -13.62 7.08 -15.54
CA ASP A 240 -12.34 6.51 -15.96
C ASP A 240 -12.54 5.67 -17.24
N HIS A 241 -12.17 6.25 -18.38
CA HIS A 241 -12.31 5.61 -19.68
C HIS A 241 -11.38 4.41 -19.88
N ASN A 242 -10.32 4.30 -19.05
CA ASN A 242 -9.39 3.17 -19.03
C ASN A 242 -9.82 2.06 -18.06
N SER A 243 -10.89 2.26 -17.29
CA SER A 243 -11.39 1.23 -16.39
C SER A 243 -11.84 -0.01 -17.16
N LEU A 244 -11.40 -1.18 -16.68
CA LEU A 244 -11.66 -2.47 -17.34
C LEU A 244 -13.16 -2.79 -17.32
N THR A 245 -13.69 -3.23 -18.46
CA THR A 245 -15.11 -3.61 -18.61
C THR A 245 -15.45 -4.93 -17.89
N GLY A 246 -14.46 -5.81 -17.68
CA GLY A 246 -14.62 -7.07 -16.97
C GLY A 246 -14.33 -6.93 -15.46
N THR A 247 -15.11 -7.62 -14.64
CA THR A 247 -14.82 -7.78 -13.21
C THR A 247 -14.12 -9.12 -12.99
N SER A 248 -12.83 -9.11 -12.64
CA SER A 248 -12.18 -10.27 -12.05
C SER A 248 -12.51 -10.28 -10.55
N LYS A 249 -13.09 -11.38 -10.06
CA LYS A 249 -13.32 -11.54 -8.62
C LYS A 249 -12.29 -12.49 -8.05
N ILE A 250 -11.60 -12.02 -7.01
CA ILE A 250 -10.72 -12.84 -6.19
C ILE A 250 -11.63 -13.72 -5.31
N PRO A 251 -11.57 -15.06 -5.41
CA PRO A 251 -12.39 -15.94 -4.60
C PRO A 251 -12.05 -15.83 -3.11
N GLN A 252 -13.06 -15.99 -2.24
CA GLN A 252 -12.82 -16.07 -0.79
C GLN A 252 -12.02 -17.32 -0.40
N ASN A 253 -12.30 -18.44 -1.05
CA ASN A 253 -11.58 -19.70 -0.85
C ASN A 253 -10.60 -19.87 -2.02
N LEU A 254 -9.35 -19.53 -1.77
CA LEU A 254 -8.27 -19.69 -2.74
C LEU A 254 -7.68 -21.10 -2.64
N PRO A 255 -7.42 -21.77 -3.78
CA PRO A 255 -6.78 -23.09 -3.80
C PRO A 255 -5.34 -23.01 -3.25
N GLY A 256 -4.74 -24.18 -2.99
CA GLY A 256 -3.32 -24.29 -2.64
C GLY A 256 -2.40 -23.88 -3.78
N VAL A 257 -1.10 -23.89 -3.52
CA VAL A 257 -0.06 -23.49 -4.49
C VAL A 257 0.59 -24.68 -5.20
N ASP A 258 0.02 -25.88 -5.05
CA ASP A 258 0.55 -27.10 -5.68
C ASP A 258 0.82 -26.87 -7.18
N ASN A 259 2.03 -27.23 -7.60
CA ASN A 259 2.54 -27.10 -8.97
C ASN A 259 2.58 -25.67 -9.54
N LEU A 260 2.33 -24.61 -8.76
CA LEU A 260 2.62 -23.25 -9.23
C LEU A 260 4.12 -23.08 -9.40
N ARG A 261 4.52 -22.52 -10.54
CA ARG A 261 5.91 -22.20 -10.83
C ARG A 261 6.20 -20.79 -10.37
N ILE A 262 7.07 -20.66 -9.37
CA ILE A 262 7.45 -19.41 -8.74
C ILE A 262 8.89 -19.10 -9.10
N ALA A 263 9.12 -18.03 -9.88
CA ALA A 263 10.45 -17.44 -10.01
C ALA A 263 10.74 -16.56 -8.80
N TYR A 264 12.00 -16.43 -8.38
CA TYR A 264 12.40 -15.41 -7.42
C TYR A 264 13.73 -14.76 -7.78
N SER A 265 13.88 -13.52 -7.32
CA SER A 265 15.15 -12.82 -7.30
C SER A 265 15.26 -12.01 -6.01
N ILE A 266 16.38 -12.14 -5.31
CA ILE A 266 16.59 -11.43 -4.04
C ILE A 266 16.91 -9.96 -4.25
N ASP A 267 17.67 -9.63 -5.26
CA ASP A 267 18.25 -8.30 -5.47
C ASP A 267 18.00 -7.72 -6.87
N MET A 268 17.28 -8.44 -7.72
CA MET A 268 17.05 -8.08 -9.13
C MET A 268 18.34 -7.77 -9.91
N GLY A 269 19.48 -8.29 -9.43
CA GLY A 269 20.80 -8.10 -10.02
C GLY A 269 21.46 -6.75 -9.74
N PHE A 270 20.81 -5.83 -9.00
CA PHE A 270 21.35 -4.47 -8.79
C PHE A 270 21.02 -3.82 -7.42
N HIS A 271 20.09 -4.34 -6.62
CA HIS A 271 19.79 -3.81 -5.29
C HIS A 271 20.74 -4.38 -4.23
N GLU A 272 21.19 -3.53 -3.33
CA GLU A 272 21.85 -3.98 -2.12
C GLU A 272 20.82 -4.38 -1.08
N VAL A 273 20.78 -5.65 -0.70
CA VAL A 273 19.78 -6.21 0.23
C VAL A 273 20.44 -6.65 1.51
N ILE A 274 19.91 -6.22 2.67
CA ILE A 274 20.43 -6.65 3.98
C ILE A 274 20.21 -8.15 4.20
N ASN A 275 21.09 -8.78 4.99
CA ASN A 275 21.04 -10.22 5.24
C ASN A 275 19.72 -10.68 5.85
N ASP A 276 19.10 -9.89 6.72
CA ASP A 276 17.82 -10.23 7.35
C ASP A 276 16.69 -10.32 6.33
N VAL A 277 16.62 -9.38 5.39
CA VAL A 277 15.61 -9.40 4.32
C VAL A 277 15.84 -10.59 3.39
N ARG A 278 17.10 -10.87 3.01
CA ARG A 278 17.47 -12.07 2.23
C ARG A 278 17.03 -13.34 2.95
N ARG A 279 17.38 -13.49 4.22
CA ARG A 279 17.04 -14.65 5.05
C ARG A 279 15.54 -14.90 5.10
N GLU A 280 14.76 -13.87 5.48
CA GLU A 280 13.31 -14.01 5.63
C GLU A 280 12.58 -14.21 4.29
N THR A 281 13.14 -13.71 3.20
CA THR A 281 12.63 -13.99 1.85
C THR A 281 12.84 -15.46 1.51
N LEU A 282 14.04 -16.01 1.71
CA LEU A 282 14.32 -17.41 1.45
C LEU A 282 13.45 -18.35 2.32
N ILE A 283 13.28 -18.03 3.62
CA ILE A 283 12.37 -18.78 4.49
C ILE A 283 10.91 -18.75 3.96
N ALA A 284 10.44 -17.61 3.45
CA ALA A 284 9.10 -17.52 2.87
C ALA A 284 8.97 -18.38 1.59
N LEU A 285 10.03 -18.44 0.78
CA LEU A 285 10.08 -19.29 -0.42
C LEU A 285 10.10 -20.79 -0.06
N ASP A 286 10.87 -21.18 0.97
CA ASP A 286 10.88 -22.56 1.48
C ASP A 286 9.48 -22.98 1.95
N VAL A 287 8.76 -22.11 2.68
CA VAL A 287 7.37 -22.35 3.11
C VAL A 287 6.45 -22.58 1.91
N LEU A 288 6.61 -21.83 0.82
CA LEU A 288 5.82 -22.02 -0.40
C LEU A 288 6.21 -23.33 -1.14
N ALA A 289 7.49 -23.69 -1.13
CA ALA A 289 7.96 -24.96 -1.68
C ALA A 289 7.39 -26.16 -0.89
N ASP A 290 7.39 -26.09 0.45
CA ASP A 290 6.78 -27.08 1.33
C ASP A 290 5.26 -27.19 1.10
N ALA A 291 4.62 -26.11 0.65
CA ALA A 291 3.21 -26.09 0.24
C ALA A 291 2.97 -26.64 -1.17
N GLY A 292 3.98 -27.15 -1.86
CA GLY A 292 3.88 -27.80 -3.17
C GLY A 292 4.20 -26.91 -4.38
N ALA A 293 4.64 -25.67 -4.18
CA ALA A 293 5.07 -24.81 -5.28
C ALA A 293 6.45 -25.24 -5.81
N LEU A 294 6.69 -25.00 -7.10
CA LEU A 294 7.98 -25.21 -7.75
C LEU A 294 8.73 -23.88 -7.77
N VAL A 295 9.71 -23.74 -6.86
CA VAL A 295 10.43 -22.47 -6.63
C VAL A 295 11.81 -22.52 -7.31
N GLU A 296 12.12 -21.51 -8.12
CA GLU A 296 13.35 -21.46 -8.90
C GLU A 296 13.94 -20.04 -8.89
N GLU A 297 15.26 -19.92 -8.66
CA GLU A 297 15.95 -18.64 -8.72
C GLU A 297 16.06 -18.16 -10.18
N LEU A 298 15.66 -16.91 -10.41
CA LEU A 298 15.77 -16.26 -11.70
C LEU A 298 17.08 -15.46 -11.74
N PRO A 299 18.05 -15.80 -12.58
CA PRO A 299 19.21 -14.94 -12.80
C PRO A 299 18.73 -13.67 -13.51
N VAL A 300 18.98 -12.52 -12.89
CA VAL A 300 18.69 -11.20 -13.45
C VAL A 300 20.00 -10.54 -13.82
N ASP A 301 20.21 -10.30 -15.09
CA ASP A 301 21.39 -9.67 -15.66
C ASP A 301 21.07 -8.34 -16.37
N TRP A 302 19.90 -7.77 -16.06
CA TRP A 302 19.45 -6.51 -16.64
C TRP A 302 20.24 -5.34 -16.05
N ALA A 303 20.44 -4.30 -16.83
CA ALA A 303 21.05 -3.08 -16.37
C ALA A 303 20.11 -2.31 -15.40
N THR A 304 20.69 -1.49 -14.52
CA THR A 304 19.96 -0.56 -13.61
C THR A 304 19.16 0.52 -14.35
N GLU A 305 19.44 0.72 -15.63
CA GLU A 305 18.83 1.73 -16.51
C GLU A 305 17.28 1.72 -16.48
N PRO A 306 16.59 0.55 -16.52
CA PRO A 306 15.12 0.55 -16.49
C PRO A 306 14.52 1.21 -15.26
N ILE A 307 15.16 1.11 -14.09
CA ILE A 307 14.64 1.67 -12.83
C ILE A 307 14.78 3.18 -12.82
N ARG A 308 15.98 3.67 -13.16
CA ARG A 308 16.21 5.12 -13.30
C ARG A 308 15.20 5.73 -14.27
N LEU A 309 14.96 5.08 -15.40
CA LEU A 309 14.01 5.56 -16.39
C LEU A 309 12.54 5.45 -15.95
N ALA A 310 12.20 4.50 -15.07
CA ALA A 310 10.87 4.45 -14.45
C ALA A 310 10.60 5.73 -13.65
N HIS A 311 11.54 6.13 -12.78
CA HIS A 311 11.44 7.37 -12.01
C HIS A 311 11.40 8.61 -12.91
N THR A 312 12.28 8.72 -13.91
CA THR A 312 12.29 9.83 -14.88
C THR A 312 10.92 10.01 -15.57
N ARG A 313 10.23 8.91 -15.89
CA ARG A 313 8.91 8.99 -16.52
C ARG A 313 7.85 9.56 -15.57
N GLU A 314 7.86 9.18 -14.30
CA GLU A 314 6.96 9.72 -13.29
C GLU A 314 7.25 11.22 -13.03
N GLU A 315 8.52 11.57 -12.86
CA GLU A 315 8.97 12.94 -12.70
C GLU A 315 8.48 13.84 -13.83
N PHE A 316 8.63 13.39 -15.08
CA PHE A 316 8.16 14.13 -16.25
C PHE A 316 6.65 14.40 -16.23
N MET A 317 5.85 13.46 -15.72
CA MET A 317 4.39 13.58 -15.67
C MET A 317 3.91 14.55 -14.58
N PHE A 318 4.53 14.51 -13.39
CA PHE A 318 4.05 15.25 -12.21
C PHE A 318 4.78 16.55 -11.91
N ALA A 319 5.97 16.76 -12.49
CA ALA A 319 6.79 17.96 -12.29
C ALA A 319 6.11 19.29 -12.56
N PRO A 320 5.32 19.47 -13.62
CA PRO A 320 4.76 20.78 -13.96
C PRO A 320 3.86 21.36 -12.87
N GLU A 321 3.03 20.54 -12.22
CA GLU A 321 2.13 20.96 -11.16
C GLU A 321 2.90 21.42 -9.93
N ILE A 322 3.85 20.61 -9.47
CA ILE A 322 4.65 20.92 -8.28
C ILE A 322 5.57 22.09 -8.53
N SER A 323 6.15 22.21 -9.72
CA SER A 323 7.00 23.34 -10.10
C SER A 323 6.25 24.67 -10.08
N THR A 324 4.98 24.68 -10.44
CA THR A 324 4.11 25.85 -10.32
C THR A 324 3.91 26.21 -8.86
N ALA A 325 3.61 25.24 -8.00
CA ALA A 325 3.46 25.44 -6.56
C ALA A 325 4.72 26.01 -5.91
N VAL A 326 5.89 25.45 -6.25
CA VAL A 326 7.22 25.92 -5.76
C VAL A 326 7.51 27.36 -6.20
N ARG A 327 7.22 27.70 -7.47
CA ARG A 327 7.45 29.05 -7.99
C ARG A 327 6.56 30.09 -7.33
N ASP A 328 5.28 29.79 -7.14
CA ASP A 328 4.27 30.77 -6.74
C ASP A 328 4.14 30.88 -5.21
N HIS A 329 4.48 29.81 -4.47
CA HIS A 329 4.34 29.73 -3.00
C HIS A 329 5.48 28.96 -2.32
N PRO A 330 6.76 29.34 -2.52
CA PRO A 330 7.91 28.57 -2.02
C PRO A 330 7.91 28.42 -0.49
N GLU A 331 7.34 29.37 0.25
CA GLU A 331 7.27 29.36 1.71
C GLU A 331 6.32 28.26 2.26
N LEU A 332 5.34 27.84 1.47
CA LEU A 332 4.35 26.81 1.84
C LEU A 332 4.81 25.40 1.47
N VAL A 333 5.74 25.27 0.52
CA VAL A 333 6.22 23.99 0.00
C VAL A 333 7.42 23.50 0.81
N SER A 334 7.52 22.18 1.02
CA SER A 334 8.64 21.54 1.71
C SER A 334 9.92 21.58 0.89
N ASP A 335 11.07 21.60 1.56
CA ASP A 335 12.39 21.64 0.89
C ASP A 335 12.57 20.47 -0.08
N TYR A 336 12.19 19.25 0.34
CA TYR A 336 12.28 18.08 -0.52
C TYR A 336 11.38 18.16 -1.77
N ALA A 337 10.19 18.75 -1.66
CA ALA A 337 9.33 18.93 -2.82
C ALA A 337 9.92 19.97 -3.79
N THR A 338 10.61 20.97 -3.27
CA THR A 338 11.36 21.95 -4.07
C THR A 338 12.53 21.28 -4.81
N GLU A 339 13.33 20.44 -4.12
CA GLU A 339 14.43 19.69 -4.72
C GLU A 339 13.94 18.74 -5.81
N LEU A 340 12.88 17.97 -5.53
CA LEU A 340 12.28 17.04 -6.49
C LEU A 340 11.70 17.78 -7.71
N ALA A 341 11.04 18.93 -7.50
CA ALA A 341 10.53 19.74 -8.61
C ALA A 341 11.67 20.23 -9.53
N GLN A 342 12.81 20.63 -8.95
CA GLN A 342 13.99 21.06 -9.73
C GLN A 342 14.57 19.89 -10.54
N THR A 343 14.70 18.71 -9.95
CA THR A 343 15.17 17.50 -10.63
C THR A 343 14.21 17.12 -11.76
N ALA A 344 12.93 17.10 -11.48
CA ALA A 344 11.90 16.70 -12.42
C ALA A 344 11.78 17.67 -13.62
N LEU A 345 12.02 18.97 -13.43
CA LEU A 345 12.07 19.94 -14.53
C LEU A 345 13.24 19.69 -15.50
N SER A 346 14.26 18.95 -15.08
CA SER A 346 15.37 18.56 -15.95
C SER A 346 15.03 17.38 -16.87
N ALA A 347 13.98 16.63 -16.55
CA ALA A 347 13.52 15.48 -17.35
C ALA A 347 13.04 15.95 -18.74
N SER A 348 13.58 15.34 -19.78
CA SER A 348 13.28 15.70 -21.17
C SER A 348 12.27 14.76 -21.81
N ALA A 349 11.58 15.23 -22.86
CA ALA A 349 10.72 14.39 -23.67
C ALA A 349 11.47 13.20 -24.31
N ASP A 350 12.77 13.39 -24.62
CA ASP A 350 13.59 12.32 -25.19
C ASP A 350 13.90 11.24 -24.14
N GLU A 351 14.15 11.61 -22.89
CA GLU A 351 14.29 10.65 -21.78
C GLU A 351 13.00 9.90 -21.51
N PHE A 352 11.86 10.59 -21.54
CA PHE A 352 10.56 9.93 -21.44
C PHE A 352 10.34 8.89 -22.55
N ARG A 353 10.69 9.24 -23.79
CA ARG A 353 10.60 8.31 -24.94
C ARG A 353 11.60 7.15 -24.81
N LEU A 354 12.81 7.43 -24.29
CA LEU A 354 13.80 6.40 -23.99
C LEU A 354 13.24 5.42 -22.94
N ALA A 355 12.62 5.92 -21.85
CA ALA A 355 12.02 5.09 -20.82
C ALA A 355 10.95 4.14 -21.39
N GLN A 356 10.09 4.62 -22.28
CA GLN A 356 9.09 3.78 -22.93
C GLN A 356 9.72 2.68 -23.80
N ARG A 357 10.78 3.02 -24.56
CA ARG A 357 11.49 2.05 -25.40
C ARG A 357 12.18 0.98 -24.57
N VAL A 358 12.87 1.39 -23.51
CA VAL A 358 13.56 0.45 -22.59
C VAL A 358 12.56 -0.45 -21.88
N ALA A 359 11.43 0.09 -21.43
CA ALA A 359 10.35 -0.73 -20.86
C ALA A 359 9.87 -1.81 -21.85
N GLY A 360 9.66 -1.44 -23.11
CA GLY A 360 9.30 -2.39 -24.17
C GLY A 360 10.33 -3.49 -24.37
N GLN A 361 11.62 -3.15 -24.36
CA GLN A 361 12.72 -4.11 -24.48
C GLN A 361 12.79 -5.05 -23.28
N VAL A 362 12.74 -4.53 -22.05
CA VAL A 362 12.74 -5.35 -20.81
C VAL A 362 11.56 -6.33 -20.81
N TRP A 363 10.38 -5.88 -21.25
CA TRP A 363 9.24 -6.79 -21.36
C TRP A 363 9.48 -7.88 -22.39
N GLN A 364 9.92 -7.52 -23.59
CA GLN A 364 10.11 -8.45 -24.72
C GLN A 364 11.21 -9.47 -24.44
N ASP A 365 12.33 -9.03 -23.87
CA ASP A 365 13.53 -9.84 -23.77
C ASP A 365 13.62 -10.62 -22.46
N HIS A 366 12.92 -10.17 -21.38
CA HIS A 366 13.04 -10.75 -20.05
C HIS A 366 11.70 -11.13 -19.41
N LEU A 367 10.80 -10.17 -19.15
CA LEU A 367 9.59 -10.44 -18.35
C LEU A 367 8.55 -11.28 -19.10
N GLY A 368 8.31 -11.01 -20.37
CA GLY A 368 7.39 -11.78 -21.19
C GLY A 368 7.78 -13.26 -21.28
N PRO A 369 9.02 -13.60 -21.67
CA PRO A 369 9.54 -14.97 -21.65
C PRO A 369 9.49 -15.63 -20.27
N MET A 370 9.83 -14.88 -19.19
CA MET A 370 9.72 -15.38 -17.82
C MET A 370 8.28 -15.78 -17.49
N PHE A 371 7.30 -14.95 -17.77
CA PHE A 371 5.88 -15.22 -17.50
C PHE A 371 5.27 -16.32 -18.41
N ASN A 372 5.91 -16.71 -19.50
CA ASN A 372 5.53 -17.93 -20.23
C ASN A 372 5.90 -19.21 -19.47
N THR A 373 6.89 -19.10 -18.57
CA THR A 373 7.42 -20.25 -17.81
C THR A 373 6.91 -20.27 -16.38
N PHE A 374 6.85 -19.11 -15.72
CA PHE A 374 6.49 -18.98 -14.32
C PHE A 374 5.13 -18.30 -14.16
N ASP A 375 4.42 -18.64 -13.09
CA ASP A 375 3.10 -18.07 -12.77
C ASP A 375 3.24 -16.72 -12.04
N VAL A 376 4.26 -16.60 -11.18
CA VAL A 376 4.60 -15.37 -10.46
C VAL A 376 6.11 -15.21 -10.33
N LEU A 377 6.53 -13.95 -10.11
CA LEU A 377 7.86 -13.61 -9.62
C LEU A 377 7.74 -13.11 -8.17
N ILE A 378 8.65 -13.54 -7.31
CA ILE A 378 8.77 -13.05 -5.93
C ILE A 378 10.10 -12.33 -5.75
N THR A 379 10.04 -11.13 -5.15
CA THR A 379 11.21 -10.35 -4.72
C THR A 379 10.96 -9.78 -3.33
N PRO A 380 11.99 -9.34 -2.58
CA PRO A 380 11.75 -8.45 -1.46
C PRO A 380 10.98 -7.20 -1.91
N THR A 381 10.16 -6.64 -1.02
CA THR A 381 9.46 -5.37 -1.30
C THR A 381 10.37 -4.16 -1.08
N VAL A 382 11.19 -4.23 -0.04
CA VAL A 382 12.25 -3.26 0.28
C VAL A 382 13.52 -3.99 0.63
N SER A 383 14.67 -3.42 0.28
CA SER A 383 15.97 -4.02 0.54
C SER A 383 16.42 -3.86 2.00
N SER A 384 15.85 -2.86 2.70
CA SER A 384 16.02 -2.61 4.14
C SER A 384 14.82 -1.85 4.71
N PRO A 385 14.28 -2.20 5.89
CA PRO A 385 13.25 -1.42 6.57
C PRO A 385 13.83 -0.28 7.44
N GLU A 386 15.14 -0.12 7.51
CA GLU A 386 15.84 0.76 8.47
C GLU A 386 16.03 2.19 7.95
N VAL A 387 14.97 2.86 7.54
CA VAL A 387 15.01 4.26 7.10
C VAL A 387 14.60 5.17 8.26
N PRO A 388 15.42 6.17 8.66
CA PRO A 388 15.06 7.11 9.71
C PRO A 388 13.78 7.88 9.40
N ALA A 389 12.96 8.17 10.43
CA ALA A 389 11.76 8.98 10.29
C ALA A 389 12.08 10.47 10.06
N GLU A 390 13.23 10.93 10.57
CA GLU A 390 13.68 12.30 10.48
C GLU A 390 15.11 12.38 9.92
N ASN A 391 15.41 13.49 9.24
CA ASN A 391 16.76 13.78 8.71
C ASN A 391 17.33 12.67 7.79
N TRP A 392 16.48 11.87 7.17
CA TRP A 392 16.88 10.76 6.31
C TRP A 392 17.77 11.24 5.14
N GLN A 393 17.52 12.43 4.57
CA GLN A 393 18.34 13.05 3.53
C GLN A 393 19.80 13.33 3.98
N LYS A 394 20.02 13.50 5.29
CA LYS A 394 21.34 13.72 5.89
C LYS A 394 21.99 12.44 6.40
N SER A 395 21.23 11.35 6.47
CA SER A 395 21.68 10.07 6.99
C SER A 395 22.05 9.17 5.80
N ALA A 396 23.33 9.06 5.51
CA ALA A 396 23.80 8.07 4.54
C ALA A 396 23.41 6.67 5.02
N LEU A 397 22.49 6.01 4.31
CA LEU A 397 22.18 4.62 4.54
C LEU A 397 23.28 3.77 3.92
N VAL A 398 23.83 2.82 4.68
CA VAL A 398 24.89 1.94 4.20
C VAL A 398 24.42 0.49 4.27
N ILE A 399 24.34 -0.16 3.12
CA ILE A 399 24.02 -1.59 2.99
C ILE A 399 25.21 -2.28 2.33
N ASN A 400 25.73 -3.34 2.94
CA ASN A 400 26.87 -4.12 2.44
C ASN A 400 28.12 -3.25 2.11
N GLY A 401 28.32 -2.15 2.85
CA GLY A 401 29.43 -1.22 2.62
C GLY A 401 29.21 -0.20 1.50
N LYS A 402 28.04 -0.20 0.86
CA LYS A 402 27.66 0.78 -0.18
C LYS A 402 26.67 1.80 0.37
N THR A 403 26.88 3.05 0.05
CA THR A 403 25.92 4.12 0.34
C THR A 403 24.73 3.98 -0.61
N VAL A 404 23.51 3.94 -0.03
CA VAL A 404 22.24 3.84 -0.77
C VAL A 404 21.32 4.99 -0.36
N THR A 405 20.41 5.35 -1.26
CA THR A 405 19.32 6.30 -1.00
C THR A 405 18.06 5.56 -0.55
N ASP A 406 17.06 6.30 -0.08
CA ASP A 406 15.73 5.74 0.20
C ASP A 406 15.06 5.18 -1.07
N THR A 407 15.35 5.78 -2.23
CA THR A 407 14.90 5.30 -3.55
C THR A 407 15.54 3.95 -3.91
N ASP A 408 16.84 3.77 -3.60
CA ASP A 408 17.54 2.50 -3.84
C ASP A 408 17.02 1.35 -2.97
N ILE A 409 16.44 1.67 -1.80
CA ILE A 409 15.83 0.69 -0.91
C ILE A 409 14.52 0.16 -1.47
N ALA A 410 13.76 0.97 -2.19
CA ALA A 410 12.46 0.60 -2.73
C ALA A 410 12.62 -0.31 -3.97
N MET A 411 12.31 -1.60 -3.82
CA MET A 411 12.36 -2.57 -4.92
C MET A 411 11.03 -2.61 -5.70
N THR A 412 10.25 -1.55 -5.62
CA THR A 412 8.84 -1.50 -6.06
C THR A 412 8.63 -0.76 -7.39
N GLY A 413 9.45 0.24 -7.71
CA GLY A 413 9.21 1.18 -8.82
C GLY A 413 9.15 0.52 -10.20
N LEU A 414 9.94 -0.54 -10.43
CA LEU A 414 9.92 -1.30 -11.68
C LEU A 414 8.52 -1.82 -12.02
N TRP A 415 7.75 -2.24 -11.02
CA TRP A 415 6.43 -2.84 -11.23
C TRP A 415 5.35 -1.81 -11.55
N ASN A 416 5.56 -0.53 -11.25
CA ASN A 416 4.70 0.54 -11.76
C ASN A 416 4.93 0.81 -13.23
N MET A 417 6.18 0.65 -13.74
CA MET A 417 6.47 0.67 -15.17
C MET A 417 5.67 -0.41 -15.91
N PHE A 418 5.49 -1.58 -15.30
CA PHE A 418 4.66 -2.68 -15.80
C PHE A 418 3.32 -2.75 -15.06
N GLY A 419 2.64 -1.61 -14.92
CA GLY A 419 1.43 -1.44 -14.12
C GLY A 419 0.23 -2.33 -14.49
N HIS A 420 0.32 -3.14 -15.54
CA HIS A 420 -0.67 -4.18 -15.87
C HIS A 420 -0.47 -5.48 -15.06
N CYS A 421 0.69 -5.63 -14.40
CA CYS A 421 0.97 -6.75 -13.51
C CYS A 421 0.38 -6.46 -12.12
N PRO A 422 -0.46 -7.34 -11.55
CA PRO A 422 -0.87 -7.23 -10.16
C PRO A 422 0.31 -7.50 -9.24
N VAL A 423 0.43 -6.73 -8.14
CA VAL A 423 1.47 -6.95 -7.14
C VAL A 423 0.87 -6.95 -5.74
N LEU A 424 1.08 -8.04 -5.01
CA LEU A 424 0.67 -8.18 -3.62
C LEU A 424 1.91 -8.17 -2.72
N ALA A 425 2.04 -7.15 -1.87
CA ALA A 425 3.06 -7.09 -0.83
C ALA A 425 2.51 -7.68 0.47
N ILE A 426 3.28 -8.59 1.07
CA ILE A 426 2.91 -9.29 2.31
C ILE A 426 4.11 -9.44 3.23
N PRO A 427 3.90 -9.50 4.56
CA PRO A 427 4.99 -9.77 5.49
C PRO A 427 5.66 -11.11 5.24
N SER A 428 7.00 -11.15 5.29
CA SER A 428 7.79 -12.38 5.18
C SER A 428 8.42 -12.82 6.49
N GLY A 429 8.67 -11.89 7.43
CA GLY A 429 9.29 -12.17 8.71
C GLY A 429 9.70 -10.91 9.46
N MET A 430 10.79 -11.01 10.23
CA MET A 430 11.30 -9.92 11.06
C MET A 430 12.83 -9.86 10.95
N THR A 431 13.38 -8.65 10.99
CA THR A 431 14.83 -8.47 11.19
C THR A 431 15.22 -8.81 12.64
N ASP A 432 16.50 -9.04 12.87
CA ASP A 432 17.05 -9.24 14.23
C ASP A 432 16.83 -8.02 15.14
N LYS A 433 16.60 -6.83 14.53
CA LYS A 433 16.27 -5.58 15.24
C LYS A 433 14.76 -5.40 15.48
N GLY A 434 13.92 -6.39 15.17
CA GLY A 434 12.49 -6.36 15.42
C GLY A 434 11.69 -5.49 14.45
N LEU A 435 12.19 -5.24 13.24
CA LEU A 435 11.45 -4.58 12.16
C LEU A 435 10.88 -5.62 11.18
N PRO A 436 9.68 -5.43 10.63
CA PRO A 436 9.11 -6.33 9.65
C PRO A 436 9.95 -6.41 8.37
N THR A 437 9.95 -7.59 7.76
CA THR A 437 10.39 -7.82 6.39
C THR A 437 9.19 -8.20 5.51
N SER A 438 9.31 -8.02 4.20
CA SER A 438 8.21 -8.25 3.27
C SER A 438 8.70 -8.73 1.93
N ILE A 439 7.90 -9.58 1.30
CA ILE A 439 8.02 -9.93 -0.11
C ILE A 439 6.88 -9.31 -0.91
N GLN A 440 7.12 -9.07 -2.20
CA GLN A 440 6.09 -8.75 -3.17
C GLN A 440 5.96 -9.91 -4.16
N ILE A 441 4.71 -10.27 -4.46
CA ILE A 441 4.33 -11.33 -5.38
C ILE A 441 3.79 -10.63 -6.63
N ILE A 442 4.51 -10.76 -7.74
CA ILE A 442 4.20 -10.14 -9.01
C ILE A 442 3.58 -11.18 -9.94
N GLY A 443 2.36 -10.94 -10.39
CA GLY A 443 1.63 -11.82 -11.30
C GLY A 443 1.78 -11.44 -12.77
N ARG A 444 1.38 -12.35 -13.65
CA ARG A 444 1.15 -12.05 -15.07
C ARG A 444 0.18 -10.88 -15.22
N PRO A 445 0.23 -10.12 -16.32
CA PRO A 445 -0.74 -9.05 -16.54
C PRO A 445 -2.18 -9.51 -16.30
N TYR A 446 -2.88 -8.79 -15.41
CA TYR A 446 -4.28 -9.04 -15.02
C TYR A 446 -4.58 -10.36 -14.31
N ASP A 447 -3.58 -11.12 -13.88
CA ASP A 447 -3.76 -12.34 -13.09
C ASP A 447 -3.80 -12.05 -11.58
N ASP A 448 -4.81 -11.32 -11.17
CA ASP A 448 -5.06 -10.93 -9.78
C ASP A 448 -5.19 -12.17 -8.86
N VAL A 449 -5.85 -13.21 -9.34
CA VAL A 449 -6.17 -14.41 -8.53
C VAL A 449 -4.91 -15.15 -8.09
N THR A 450 -3.93 -15.28 -8.97
CA THR A 450 -2.71 -16.04 -8.68
C THR A 450 -1.86 -15.37 -7.61
N VAL A 451 -1.72 -14.03 -7.61
CA VAL A 451 -0.95 -13.33 -6.55
C VAL A 451 -1.63 -13.48 -5.18
N PHE A 452 -2.96 -13.41 -5.13
CA PHE A 452 -3.70 -13.65 -3.89
C PHE A 452 -3.65 -15.12 -3.43
N ARG A 453 -3.64 -16.06 -4.37
CA ARG A 453 -3.49 -17.50 -4.09
C ARG A 453 -2.16 -17.78 -3.37
N VAL A 454 -1.05 -17.23 -3.89
CA VAL A 454 0.28 -17.37 -3.28
C VAL A 454 0.34 -16.67 -1.92
N GLY A 455 -0.17 -15.42 -1.83
CA GLY A 455 -0.22 -14.67 -0.57
C GLY A 455 -1.02 -15.38 0.51
N ALA A 456 -2.21 -15.90 0.17
CA ALA A 456 -3.05 -16.63 1.12
C ALA A 456 -2.44 -17.96 1.57
N ALA A 457 -1.67 -18.63 0.71
CA ALA A 457 -0.94 -19.84 1.10
C ALA A 457 0.15 -19.52 2.13
N LEU A 458 0.95 -18.48 1.89
CA LEU A 458 1.98 -18.06 2.85
C LEU A 458 1.36 -17.59 4.18
N GLU A 459 0.28 -16.78 4.13
CA GLU A 459 -0.42 -16.31 5.34
C GLU A 459 -0.91 -17.46 6.23
N ARG A 460 -1.49 -18.52 5.62
CA ARG A 460 -1.95 -19.70 6.38
C ARG A 460 -0.83 -20.45 7.08
N MET A 461 0.34 -20.55 6.45
CA MET A 461 1.47 -21.31 6.98
C MET A 461 2.39 -20.49 7.89
N LYS A 462 2.46 -19.18 7.66
CA LYS A 462 3.30 -18.24 8.40
C LYS A 462 2.49 -16.98 8.77
N PRO A 463 1.48 -17.08 9.70
CA PRO A 463 0.67 -15.94 10.11
C PRO A 463 1.50 -14.87 10.83
N TRP A 464 1.06 -13.61 10.78
CA TRP A 464 1.79 -12.45 11.34
C TRP A 464 1.00 -11.69 12.41
N LEU A 465 0.31 -10.59 12.11
CA LEU A 465 -0.27 -9.69 13.12
C LEU A 465 -1.47 -10.26 13.91
N ASP A 466 -2.02 -11.39 13.55
CA ASP A 466 -2.99 -12.16 14.33
C ASP A 466 -2.38 -12.69 15.64
N ARG A 467 -1.07 -12.90 15.68
CA ARG A 467 -0.32 -13.34 16.87
C ARG A 467 0.09 -12.15 17.74
N THR A 468 -0.19 -12.23 19.03
CA THR A 468 0.10 -11.15 19.99
C THR A 468 1.58 -10.84 20.16
N ASP A 469 2.45 -11.84 19.99
CA ASP A 469 3.90 -11.72 20.04
C ASP A 469 4.52 -11.07 18.78
N ARG A 470 3.70 -10.82 17.77
CA ARG A 470 4.10 -10.18 16.51
C ARG A 470 3.38 -8.85 16.26
N ARG A 471 2.96 -8.17 17.33
CA ARG A 471 2.33 -6.84 17.28
C ARG A 471 3.25 -5.78 17.83
N PRO A 472 3.23 -4.54 17.32
CA PRO A 472 4.01 -3.46 17.91
C PRO A 472 3.72 -3.26 19.40
N HIS A 473 4.76 -2.90 20.16
CA HIS A 473 4.69 -2.66 21.62
C HIS A 473 4.58 -1.16 21.93
N ILE A 474 3.53 -0.50 21.42
CA ILE A 474 3.22 0.91 21.68
C ILE A 474 1.84 1.07 22.32
#